data_8b1a9640568c050e476a581cd18e6970
#
_entry.id   8b1a9640568c050e476a581cd18e6970
#
_cell.length_a   1.000
_cell.length_b   1.000
_cell.length_c   1.000
_cell.angle_alpha   90.00
_cell.angle_beta   90.00
_cell.angle_gamma   90.00
#
_symmetry.space_group_name_H-M   'P 1'
#
loop_
_entity.id
_entity.type
_entity.pdbx_description
1 polymer ?
#
loop_
_entity_poly.entity_id
_entity_poly.type
_entity_poly.pdbx_seq_one_letter_code
_entity_poly.pdbx_strand_id
1 'polypeptide(L)'
;MFNINIQRLLKDYENVNFSTNNSYSQSYPYFIDYFESLGYIEKKHLIIWGHFVYGWMPTVLSLNWEHINQVLQYVNAAKNWYILQEKELEIMKKCINNSMVWASKLLHFINPQDYAIWDSRIYRYIYWKSTSYGINKTKLYAEYVQELKMVSQSKDGLHLYKEISKRIPYKITPLRAFELLMFESDKQWTK
;
A
#
# COMPACT_ATOMS: atom_id res chain seq x y z
N MET A 1 19.30 -5.08 5.71
CA MET A 1 17.96 -5.61 5.96
C MET A 1 17.33 -4.69 7.00
N PHE A 2 16.24 -4.03 6.72
CA PHE A 2 15.55 -3.26 7.75
C PHE A 2 14.60 -4.21 8.50
N ASN A 3 14.25 -3.85 9.74
CA ASN A 3 13.34 -4.64 10.55
C ASN A 3 12.21 -3.75 11.02
N ILE A 4 10.95 -4.13 10.73
CA ILE A 4 9.77 -3.48 11.28
C ILE A 4 9.65 -3.90 12.74
N ASN A 5 9.94 -2.98 13.66
CA ASN A 5 9.96 -3.28 15.08
C ASN A 5 8.54 -3.31 15.66
N ILE A 6 8.06 -4.50 16.04
CA ILE A 6 6.72 -4.69 16.62
C ILE A 6 6.54 -3.94 17.93
N GLN A 7 7.57 -3.81 18.78
CA GLN A 7 7.48 -3.09 20.05
C GLN A 7 7.26 -1.60 19.80
N ARG A 8 7.85 -1.05 18.75
CA ARG A 8 7.59 0.33 18.32
C ARG A 8 6.16 0.50 17.85
N LEU A 9 5.65 -0.43 17.03
CA LEU A 9 4.26 -0.39 16.56
C LEU A 9 3.26 -0.45 17.72
N LEU A 10 3.50 -1.27 18.73
CA LEU A 10 2.68 -1.34 19.93
C LEU A 10 2.68 0.00 20.70
N LYS A 11 3.86 0.58 20.91
CA LYS A 11 3.99 1.90 21.56
C LYS A 11 3.28 3.00 20.77
N ASP A 12 3.43 3.01 19.45
CA ASP A 12 2.82 4.02 18.59
C ASP A 12 1.29 3.88 18.57
N TYR A 13 0.77 2.64 18.62
CA TYR A 13 -0.66 2.37 18.70
C TYR A 13 -1.33 3.01 19.94
N GLU A 14 -0.64 3.04 21.09
CA GLU A 14 -1.14 3.67 22.31
C GLU A 14 -1.38 5.18 22.12
N ASN A 15 -0.57 5.82 21.28
CA ASN A 15 -0.55 7.27 21.10
C ASN A 15 -1.19 7.76 19.81
N VAL A 16 -1.48 6.85 18.86
CA VAL A 16 -2.01 7.23 17.55
C VAL A 16 -3.50 7.51 17.60
N ASN A 17 -3.91 8.55 16.89
CA ASN A 17 -5.32 8.83 16.60
C ASN A 17 -5.59 8.56 15.12
N PHE A 18 -6.39 7.53 14.81
CA PHE A 18 -6.77 7.20 13.45
C PHE A 18 -7.79 8.22 12.91
N SER A 19 -7.41 8.90 11.84
CA SER A 19 -8.28 9.87 11.17
C SER A 19 -9.27 9.12 10.26
N THR A 20 -10.47 8.82 10.76
CA THR A 20 -11.50 8.06 10.02
C THR A 20 -12.52 8.93 9.31
N ASN A 21 -12.61 10.24 9.62
CA ASN A 21 -13.60 11.17 9.08
C ASN A 21 -13.10 11.99 7.88
N ASN A 22 -12.03 11.57 7.22
CA ASN A 22 -11.54 12.22 6.00
C ASN A 22 -11.97 11.45 4.74
N SER A 23 -11.93 12.12 3.59
CA SER A 23 -12.33 11.54 2.30
C SER A 23 -11.53 10.28 1.93
N TYR A 24 -10.25 10.20 2.34
CA TYR A 24 -9.41 9.02 2.06
C TYR A 24 -9.91 7.77 2.80
N SER A 25 -10.21 7.90 4.09
CA SER A 25 -10.74 6.79 4.89
C SER A 25 -12.13 6.39 4.46
N GLN A 26 -12.98 7.36 4.09
CA GLN A 26 -14.35 7.12 3.67
C GLN A 26 -14.43 6.46 2.28
N SER A 27 -13.53 6.80 1.36
CA SER A 27 -13.52 6.22 0.01
C SER A 27 -12.76 4.90 -0.12
N TYR A 28 -11.90 4.56 0.84
CA TYR A 28 -11.09 3.35 0.81
C TYR A 28 -11.90 2.06 0.60
N PRO A 29 -13.03 1.79 1.31
CA PRO A 29 -13.82 0.57 1.09
C PRO A 29 -14.34 0.47 -0.34
N TYR A 30 -14.80 1.57 -0.92
CA TYR A 30 -15.35 1.59 -2.28
C TYR A 30 -14.31 1.25 -3.35
N PHE A 31 -13.03 1.60 -3.13
CA PHE A 31 -11.96 1.18 -4.05
C PHE A 31 -11.67 -0.31 -3.93
N ILE A 32 -11.67 -0.86 -2.72
CA ILE A 32 -11.54 -2.32 -2.51
C ILE A 32 -12.70 -3.04 -3.20
N ASP A 33 -13.95 -2.64 -2.91
CA ASP A 33 -15.16 -3.24 -3.49
C ASP A 33 -15.14 -3.19 -5.02
N TYR A 34 -14.67 -2.06 -5.59
CA TYR A 34 -14.54 -1.91 -7.03
C TYR A 34 -13.64 -2.99 -7.64
N PHE A 35 -12.42 -3.17 -7.13
CA PHE A 35 -11.51 -4.19 -7.66
C PHE A 35 -11.93 -5.61 -7.32
N GLU A 36 -12.55 -5.84 -6.17
CA GLU A 36 -13.10 -7.14 -5.80
C GLU A 36 -14.23 -7.57 -6.76
N SER A 37 -15.08 -6.62 -7.17
CA SER A 37 -16.19 -6.88 -8.10
C SER A 37 -15.76 -7.24 -9.53
N LEU A 38 -14.53 -6.90 -9.93
CA LEU A 38 -14.02 -7.21 -11.25
C LEU A 38 -13.63 -8.69 -11.37
N GLY A 39 -14.20 -9.43 -12.29
CA GLY A 39 -13.72 -10.78 -12.62
C GLY A 39 -12.32 -10.75 -13.27
N TYR A 40 -12.09 -9.76 -14.12
CA TYR A 40 -10.83 -9.54 -14.85
C TYR A 40 -10.53 -8.05 -14.97
N ILE A 41 -9.26 -7.66 -14.82
CA ILE A 41 -8.82 -6.27 -14.94
C ILE A 41 -8.45 -5.99 -16.41
N GLU A 42 -9.19 -5.09 -17.03
CA GLU A 42 -8.95 -4.60 -18.37
C GLU A 42 -8.26 -3.24 -18.37
N LYS A 43 -7.76 -2.81 -19.53
CA LYS A 43 -7.12 -1.50 -19.72
C LYS A 43 -7.98 -0.33 -19.24
N LYS A 44 -9.29 -0.36 -19.50
CA LYS A 44 -10.22 0.69 -19.04
C LYS A 44 -10.23 0.84 -17.51
N HIS A 45 -10.13 -0.28 -16.77
CA HIS A 45 -10.12 -0.27 -15.31
C HIS A 45 -8.83 0.38 -14.76
N LEU A 46 -7.67 0.15 -15.40
CA LEU A 46 -6.42 0.82 -15.03
C LEU A 46 -6.47 2.34 -15.27
N ILE A 47 -7.08 2.76 -16.38
CA ILE A 47 -7.25 4.18 -16.70
C ILE A 47 -8.17 4.86 -15.66
N ILE A 48 -9.33 4.25 -15.39
CA ILE A 48 -10.29 4.75 -14.40
C ILE A 48 -9.63 4.85 -13.02
N TRP A 49 -8.94 3.79 -12.59
CA TRP A 49 -8.23 3.78 -11.31
C TRP A 49 -7.19 4.91 -11.24
N GLY A 50 -6.39 5.09 -12.29
CA GLY A 50 -5.38 6.14 -12.32
C GLY A 50 -5.97 7.54 -12.10
N HIS A 51 -7.14 7.82 -12.67
CA HIS A 51 -7.84 9.08 -12.44
C HIS A 51 -8.49 9.17 -11.05
N PHE A 52 -8.96 8.07 -10.48
CA PHE A 52 -9.47 8.05 -9.10
C PHE A 52 -8.34 8.34 -8.09
N VAL A 53 -7.20 7.68 -8.25
CA VAL A 53 -6.04 7.89 -7.36
C VAL A 53 -5.44 9.29 -7.54
N TYR A 54 -5.63 9.95 -8.70
CA TYR A 54 -5.29 11.35 -8.88
C TYR A 54 -6.01 12.25 -7.86
N GLY A 55 -7.27 11.99 -7.56
CA GLY A 55 -8.00 12.65 -6.47
C GLY A 55 -7.41 12.39 -5.08
N TRP A 56 -6.65 11.30 -4.93
CA TRP A 56 -5.94 10.92 -3.71
C TRP A 56 -4.50 11.46 -3.63
N MET A 57 -3.93 11.80 -4.77
CA MET A 57 -2.56 12.33 -4.87
C MET A 57 -2.53 13.43 -5.94
N PRO A 58 -2.09 14.65 -5.62
CA PRO A 58 -2.02 15.74 -6.60
C PRO A 58 -0.85 15.53 -7.57
N THR A 59 -0.85 14.42 -8.30
CA THR A 59 0.21 14.06 -9.25
C THR A 59 -0.44 13.59 -10.55
N VAL A 60 -0.13 14.23 -11.66
CA VAL A 60 -0.66 13.87 -12.98
C VAL A 60 -0.29 12.44 -13.33
N LEU A 61 -1.29 11.65 -13.72
CA LEU A 61 -1.08 10.27 -14.19
C LEU A 61 -0.35 10.29 -15.54
N SER A 62 0.74 9.55 -15.61
CA SER A 62 1.45 9.23 -16.85
C SER A 62 1.55 7.71 -16.99
N LEU A 63 1.00 7.16 -18.07
CA LEU A 63 1.07 5.73 -18.38
C LEU A 63 2.02 5.51 -19.57
N ASN A 64 2.99 4.63 -19.38
CA ASN A 64 3.80 4.13 -20.50
C ASN A 64 3.05 2.99 -21.19
N TRP A 65 2.49 3.29 -22.36
CA TRP A 65 1.67 2.36 -23.13
C TRP A 65 2.41 1.13 -23.66
N GLU A 66 3.72 1.21 -23.81
CA GLU A 66 4.57 0.10 -24.26
C GLU A 66 4.46 -1.13 -23.35
N HIS A 67 4.34 -0.88 -22.04
CA HIS A 67 4.28 -1.94 -21.03
C HIS A 67 2.86 -2.31 -20.58
N ILE A 68 1.83 -1.66 -21.11
CA ILE A 68 0.46 -1.79 -20.59
C ILE A 68 -0.06 -3.23 -20.62
N ASN A 69 0.23 -4.00 -21.68
CA ASN A 69 -0.23 -5.38 -21.81
C ASN A 69 0.45 -6.31 -20.79
N GLN A 70 1.73 -6.10 -20.52
CA GLN A 70 2.45 -6.83 -19.46
C GLN A 70 1.89 -6.49 -18.09
N VAL A 71 1.63 -5.21 -17.82
CA VAL A 71 1.03 -4.76 -16.56
C VAL A 71 -0.36 -5.37 -16.37
N LEU A 72 -1.18 -5.47 -17.42
CA LEU A 72 -2.47 -6.16 -17.36
C LEU A 72 -2.34 -7.64 -16.97
N GLN A 73 -1.34 -8.35 -17.48
CA GLN A 73 -1.06 -9.72 -17.05
C GLN A 73 -0.67 -9.77 -15.56
N TYR A 74 0.22 -8.89 -15.13
CA TYR A 74 0.71 -8.86 -13.75
C TYR A 74 -0.38 -8.49 -12.73
N VAL A 75 -1.22 -7.51 -13.01
CA VAL A 75 -2.31 -7.15 -12.10
C VAL A 75 -3.37 -8.24 -12.00
N ASN A 76 -3.66 -8.96 -13.10
CA ASN A 76 -4.55 -10.11 -13.05
C ASN A 76 -3.91 -11.32 -12.35
N ALA A 77 -2.62 -11.54 -12.50
CA ALA A 77 -1.89 -12.54 -11.74
C ALA A 77 -1.92 -12.21 -10.23
N ALA A 78 -1.63 -10.95 -9.86
CA ALA A 78 -1.70 -10.48 -8.47
C ALA A 78 -3.11 -10.61 -7.87
N LYS A 79 -4.16 -10.34 -8.65
CA LYS A 79 -5.56 -10.56 -8.26
C LYS A 79 -5.83 -12.05 -7.96
N ASN A 80 -5.17 -12.95 -8.66
CA ASN A 80 -5.23 -14.40 -8.46
C ASN A 80 -4.11 -14.92 -7.53
N TRP A 81 -3.70 -14.11 -6.56
CA TRP A 81 -2.77 -14.47 -5.47
C TRP A 81 -1.32 -14.75 -5.90
N TYR A 82 -0.92 -14.41 -7.12
CA TYR A 82 0.47 -14.47 -7.53
C TYR A 82 1.26 -13.31 -6.93
N ILE A 83 2.40 -13.60 -6.31
CA ILE A 83 3.29 -12.59 -5.73
C ILE A 83 4.31 -12.16 -6.78
N LEU A 84 4.20 -10.92 -7.23
CA LEU A 84 5.07 -10.35 -8.24
C LEU A 84 6.53 -10.31 -7.77
N GLN A 85 7.40 -10.72 -8.66
CA GLN A 85 8.84 -10.66 -8.45
C GLN A 85 9.40 -9.26 -8.72
N GLU A 86 10.64 -9.00 -8.28
CA GLU A 86 11.26 -7.67 -8.41
C GLU A 86 11.27 -7.15 -9.85
N LYS A 87 11.52 -8.02 -10.85
CA LYS A 87 11.50 -7.65 -12.27
C LYS A 87 10.11 -7.22 -12.75
N GLU A 88 9.07 -7.87 -12.28
CA GLU A 88 7.68 -7.56 -12.63
C GLU A 88 7.24 -6.24 -11.96
N LEU A 89 7.63 -6.04 -10.70
CA LEU A 89 7.44 -4.76 -10.00
C LEU A 89 8.16 -3.60 -10.71
N GLU A 90 9.33 -3.84 -11.28
CA GLU A 90 10.07 -2.83 -12.04
C GLU A 90 9.33 -2.42 -13.32
N ILE A 91 8.70 -3.37 -14.02
CA ILE A 91 7.86 -3.09 -15.20
C ILE A 91 6.59 -2.36 -14.78
N MET A 92 5.93 -2.79 -13.71
CA MET A 92 4.78 -2.09 -13.11
C MET A 92 5.12 -0.63 -12.82
N LYS A 93 6.21 -0.39 -12.12
CA LYS A 93 6.71 0.96 -11.80
C LYS A 93 6.92 1.80 -13.05
N LYS A 94 7.65 1.28 -14.04
CA LYS A 94 7.95 2.00 -15.31
C LYS A 94 6.69 2.36 -16.09
N CYS A 95 5.67 1.50 -16.05
CA CYS A 95 4.40 1.75 -16.70
C CYS A 95 3.60 2.87 -16.01
N ILE A 96 3.68 2.96 -14.69
CA ILE A 96 2.83 3.83 -13.87
C ILE A 96 3.68 4.94 -13.24
N ASN A 97 3.76 6.10 -13.87
CA ASN A 97 4.47 7.30 -13.42
C ASN A 97 5.97 7.09 -13.09
N ASN A 98 6.59 5.99 -13.52
CA ASN A 98 7.90 5.55 -13.04
C ASN A 98 7.99 5.60 -11.49
N SER A 99 6.93 5.17 -10.81
CA SER A 99 6.75 5.35 -9.38
C SER A 99 6.29 4.07 -8.69
N MET A 100 7.10 3.60 -7.72
CA MET A 100 6.73 2.48 -6.86
C MET A 100 5.57 2.84 -5.92
N VAL A 101 5.45 4.12 -5.55
CA VAL A 101 4.32 4.64 -4.76
C VAL A 101 2.99 4.41 -5.48
N TRP A 102 2.93 4.72 -6.78
CA TRP A 102 1.74 4.48 -7.60
C TRP A 102 1.47 2.99 -7.83
N ALA A 103 2.51 2.23 -8.19
CA ALA A 103 2.40 0.80 -8.42
C ALA A 103 1.94 0.05 -7.15
N SER A 104 2.46 0.41 -5.98
CA SER A 104 2.05 -0.20 -4.72
C SER A 104 0.58 0.05 -4.37
N LYS A 105 0.07 1.24 -4.64
CA LYS A 105 -1.36 1.56 -4.42
C LYS A 105 -2.27 0.74 -5.32
N LEU A 106 -1.91 0.62 -6.61
CA LEU A 106 -2.67 -0.25 -7.52
C LEU A 106 -2.71 -1.69 -7.03
N LEU A 107 -1.54 -2.25 -6.72
CA LEU A 107 -1.44 -3.62 -6.22
C LEU A 107 -2.22 -3.82 -4.92
N HIS A 108 -2.16 -2.85 -4.01
CA HIS A 108 -2.89 -2.90 -2.75
C HIS A 108 -4.40 -2.94 -2.96
N PHE A 109 -4.96 -2.09 -3.83
CA PHE A 109 -6.40 -2.11 -4.08
C PHE A 109 -6.87 -3.36 -4.80
N ILE A 110 -6.00 -4.00 -5.58
CA ILE A 110 -6.29 -5.26 -6.29
C ILE A 110 -6.22 -6.47 -5.33
N ASN A 111 -5.19 -6.51 -4.49
CA ASN A 111 -4.97 -7.59 -3.53
C ASN A 111 -4.37 -7.04 -2.21
N PRO A 112 -5.21 -6.53 -1.30
CA PRO A 112 -4.78 -5.94 -0.04
C PRO A 112 -4.24 -6.96 0.97
N GLN A 113 -4.40 -8.26 0.72
CA GLN A 113 -3.85 -9.32 1.55
C GLN A 113 -2.35 -9.51 1.34
N ASP A 114 -1.89 -9.28 0.11
CA ASP A 114 -0.52 -9.55 -0.27
C ASP A 114 0.33 -8.30 -0.52
N TYR A 115 -0.30 -7.15 -0.76
CA TYR A 115 0.38 -5.90 -1.07
C TYR A 115 -0.04 -4.78 -0.12
N ALA A 116 0.95 -4.06 0.42
CA ALA A 116 0.74 -2.88 1.26
C ALA A 116 1.02 -1.60 0.46
N ILE A 117 0.39 -0.50 0.86
CA ILE A 117 0.70 0.82 0.30
C ILE A 117 2.10 1.23 0.74
N TRP A 118 2.85 1.79 -0.21
CA TRP A 118 4.16 2.36 -0.02
C TRP A 118 4.15 3.83 -0.38
N ASP A 119 4.47 4.70 0.57
CA ASP A 119 4.55 6.13 0.33
C ASP A 119 5.66 6.80 1.15
N SER A 120 5.81 8.11 1.02
CA SER A 120 6.86 8.86 1.70
C SER A 120 6.74 8.83 3.21
N ARG A 121 5.52 8.74 3.79
CA ARG A 121 5.30 8.65 5.23
C ARG A 121 5.74 7.31 5.77
N ILE A 122 5.34 6.23 5.08
CA ILE A 122 5.79 4.87 5.42
C ILE A 122 7.30 4.77 5.31
N TYR A 123 7.87 5.32 4.24
CA TYR A 123 9.32 5.34 4.05
C TYR A 123 10.04 6.08 5.20
N ARG A 124 9.57 7.27 5.58
CA ARG A 124 10.13 8.02 6.72
C ARG A 124 9.98 7.28 8.05
N TYR A 125 8.80 6.72 8.30
CA TYR A 125 8.55 5.93 9.52
C TYR A 125 9.57 4.79 9.68
N ILE A 126 9.85 4.06 8.59
CA ILE A 126 10.76 2.91 8.62
C ILE A 126 12.22 3.34 8.71
N TYR A 127 12.63 4.31 7.91
CA TYR A 127 14.04 4.66 7.77
C TYR A 127 14.51 5.83 8.62
N TRP A 128 13.61 6.52 9.34
CA TRP A 128 13.92 7.70 10.13
C TRP A 128 14.61 8.81 9.33
N LYS A 129 14.31 8.93 8.05
CA LYS A 129 14.92 9.87 7.12
C LYS A 129 13.91 10.89 6.65
N SER A 130 14.28 12.16 6.67
CA SER A 130 13.47 13.25 6.11
C SER A 130 13.33 13.19 4.58
N THR A 131 14.25 12.49 3.90
CA THR A 131 14.28 12.38 2.43
C THR A 131 13.65 11.07 1.98
N SER A 132 12.94 11.11 0.85
CA SER A 132 12.37 9.94 0.16
C SER A 132 13.36 9.29 -0.84
N TYR A 133 14.66 9.55 -0.70
CA TYR A 133 15.67 8.97 -1.57
C TYR A 133 15.64 7.43 -1.48
N GLY A 134 15.41 6.79 -2.59
CA GLY A 134 15.31 5.32 -2.67
C GLY A 134 13.88 4.77 -2.58
N ILE A 135 12.86 5.60 -2.38
CA ILE A 135 11.46 5.17 -2.33
C ILE A 135 11.02 4.43 -3.61
N ASN A 136 11.64 4.73 -4.74
CA ASN A 136 11.36 4.09 -6.03
C ASN A 136 12.16 2.79 -6.29
N LYS A 137 12.91 2.29 -5.30
CA LYS A 137 13.61 1.00 -5.43
C LYS A 137 12.64 -0.15 -5.17
N THR A 138 12.37 -0.93 -6.20
CA THR A 138 11.45 -2.10 -6.13
C THR A 138 11.88 -3.13 -5.09
N LYS A 139 13.19 -3.34 -4.94
CA LYS A 139 13.75 -4.20 -3.89
C LYS A 139 13.33 -3.77 -2.49
N LEU A 140 13.40 -2.46 -2.18
CA LEU A 140 13.00 -1.96 -0.86
C LEU A 140 11.51 -2.14 -0.60
N TYR A 141 10.69 -1.98 -1.63
CA TYR A 141 9.26 -2.27 -1.52
C TYR A 141 8.98 -3.75 -1.27
N ALA A 142 9.64 -4.65 -2.01
CA ALA A 142 9.49 -6.09 -1.82
C ALA A 142 9.92 -6.52 -0.40
N GLU A 143 11.05 -6.02 0.09
CA GLU A 143 11.52 -6.26 1.46
C GLU A 143 10.51 -5.73 2.50
N TYR A 144 9.97 -4.52 2.29
CA TYR A 144 8.94 -3.94 3.15
C TYR A 144 7.70 -4.83 3.27
N VAL A 145 7.15 -5.28 2.14
CA VAL A 145 5.96 -6.14 2.15
C VAL A 145 6.22 -7.47 2.84
N GLN A 146 7.38 -8.07 2.60
CA GLN A 146 7.78 -9.31 3.25
C GLN A 146 7.90 -9.16 4.78
N GLU A 147 8.60 -8.13 5.23
CA GLU A 147 8.75 -7.83 6.67
C GLU A 147 7.39 -7.55 7.32
N LEU A 148 6.54 -6.77 6.66
CA LEU A 148 5.22 -6.45 7.17
C LEU A 148 4.34 -7.70 7.31
N LYS A 149 4.42 -8.64 6.36
CA LYS A 149 3.76 -9.95 6.45
C LYS A 149 4.25 -10.74 7.65
N MET A 150 5.57 -10.85 7.84
CA MET A 150 6.14 -11.59 8.98
C MET A 150 5.69 -11.00 10.31
N VAL A 151 5.76 -9.68 10.45
CA VAL A 151 5.31 -8.99 11.67
C VAL A 151 3.82 -9.19 11.91
N SER A 152 3.00 -9.06 10.87
CA SER A 152 1.54 -9.19 10.99
C SER A 152 1.09 -10.61 11.39
N GLN A 153 1.87 -11.62 11.10
CA GLN A 153 1.61 -13.02 11.44
C GLN A 153 2.16 -13.43 12.82
N SER A 154 2.99 -12.60 13.44
CA SER A 154 3.50 -12.85 14.79
C SER A 154 2.37 -12.78 15.84
N LYS A 155 2.57 -13.37 17.02
CA LYS A 155 1.58 -13.34 18.11
C LYS A 155 1.17 -11.91 18.47
N ASP A 156 2.17 -11.04 18.66
CA ASP A 156 1.94 -9.62 19.01
C ASP A 156 1.31 -8.87 17.83
N GLY A 157 1.70 -9.20 16.59
CA GLY A 157 1.12 -8.65 15.38
C GLY A 157 -0.36 -9.00 15.25
N LEU A 158 -0.74 -10.25 15.43
CA LEU A 158 -2.15 -10.68 15.40
C LEU A 158 -2.99 -9.97 16.48
N HIS A 159 -2.41 -9.78 17.67
CA HIS A 159 -3.06 -9.00 18.72
C HIS A 159 -3.25 -7.54 18.30
N LEU A 160 -2.19 -6.90 17.88
CA LEU A 160 -2.20 -5.48 17.44
C LEU A 160 -3.18 -5.27 16.27
N TYR A 161 -3.21 -6.16 15.29
CA TYR A 161 -4.18 -6.13 14.19
C TYR A 161 -5.63 -6.10 14.70
N LYS A 162 -5.97 -6.98 15.65
CA LYS A 162 -7.31 -7.01 16.24
C LYS A 162 -7.67 -5.70 16.93
N GLU A 163 -6.72 -5.12 17.65
CA GLU A 163 -6.95 -3.85 18.35
C GLU A 163 -7.12 -2.67 17.37
N ILE A 164 -6.28 -2.59 16.33
CA ILE A 164 -6.44 -1.57 15.27
C ILE A 164 -7.79 -1.72 14.58
N SER A 165 -8.19 -2.95 14.25
CA SER A 165 -9.46 -3.21 13.55
C SER A 165 -10.69 -2.74 14.32
N LYS A 166 -10.65 -2.68 15.66
CA LYS A 166 -11.74 -2.13 16.48
C LYS A 166 -11.90 -0.61 16.33
N ARG A 167 -10.82 0.10 15.94
CA ARG A 167 -10.83 1.56 15.79
C ARG A 167 -11.15 2.02 14.37
N ILE A 168 -11.23 1.11 13.41
CA ILE A 168 -11.48 1.40 12.00
C ILE A 168 -12.91 0.99 11.64
N PRO A 169 -13.73 1.87 11.04
CA PRO A 169 -15.16 1.63 10.81
C PRO A 169 -15.48 0.70 9.63
N TYR A 170 -14.46 0.13 8.97
CA TYR A 170 -14.59 -0.79 7.85
C TYR A 170 -13.59 -1.94 7.95
N LYS A 171 -13.85 -3.01 7.21
CA LYS A 171 -12.97 -4.17 7.18
C LYS A 171 -11.62 -3.81 6.55
N ILE A 172 -10.53 -4.15 7.24
CA ILE A 172 -9.15 -3.97 6.75
C ILE A 172 -8.37 -5.27 6.85
N THR A 173 -7.31 -5.38 6.04
CA THR A 173 -6.37 -6.50 6.13
C THR A 173 -5.30 -6.24 7.19
N PRO A 174 -4.57 -7.27 7.66
CA PRO A 174 -3.44 -7.06 8.56
C PRO A 174 -2.38 -6.09 7.99
N LEU A 175 -2.04 -6.21 6.70
CA LEU A 175 -1.08 -5.31 6.06
C LEU A 175 -1.58 -3.86 6.07
N ARG A 176 -2.87 -3.64 5.76
CA ARG A 176 -3.47 -2.30 5.80
C ARG A 176 -3.49 -1.72 7.20
N ALA A 177 -3.77 -2.52 8.22
CA ALA A 177 -3.79 -2.06 9.61
C ALA A 177 -2.44 -1.50 10.05
N PHE A 178 -1.36 -2.23 9.77
CA PHE A 178 0.00 -1.80 10.15
C PHE A 178 0.47 -0.61 9.31
N GLU A 179 0.20 -0.63 8.02
CA GLU A 179 0.52 0.48 7.13
C GLU A 179 -0.18 1.76 7.60
N LEU A 180 -1.47 1.69 7.94
CA LEU A 180 -2.23 2.84 8.42
C LEU A 180 -1.69 3.36 9.77
N LEU A 181 -1.31 2.46 10.67
CA LEU A 181 -0.66 2.83 11.93
C LEU A 181 0.65 3.60 11.68
N MET A 182 1.52 3.10 10.82
CA MET A 182 2.77 3.77 10.47
C MET A 182 2.53 5.14 9.82
N PHE A 183 1.54 5.21 8.92
CA PHE A 183 1.17 6.44 8.23
C PHE A 183 0.68 7.53 9.20
N GLU A 184 -0.25 7.19 10.09
CA GLU A 184 -0.80 8.16 11.04
C GLU A 184 0.23 8.54 12.13
N SER A 185 1.11 7.61 12.52
CA SER A 185 2.21 7.91 13.44
C SER A 185 3.19 8.94 12.84
N ASP A 186 3.64 8.75 11.59
CA ASP A 186 4.50 9.72 10.89
C ASP A 186 3.82 11.09 10.75
N LYS A 187 2.54 11.12 10.47
CA LYS A 187 1.76 12.36 10.33
C LYS A 187 1.71 13.17 11.64
N GLN A 188 1.70 12.52 12.80
CA GLN A 188 1.70 13.19 14.09
C GLN A 188 3.08 13.74 14.46
N TRP A 189 4.17 13.08 14.05
CA TRP A 189 5.54 13.54 14.32
C TRP A 189 6.00 14.68 13.41
N THR A 190 5.33 14.87 12.27
CA THR A 190 5.69 15.91 11.28
C THR A 190 4.84 17.18 11.40
N LYS A 191 4.00 17.27 12.42
CA LYS A 191 3.29 18.49 12.84
C LYS A 191 4.12 19.29 13.84
#